data_5266bd4e3ddcc4351425766ae08d1d69
#
_entry.id   5266bd4e3ddcc4351425766ae08d1d69
#
_cell.length_a   1.000
_cell.length_b   1.000
_cell.length_c   1.000
_cell.angle_alpha   90.00
_cell.angle_beta   90.00
_cell.angle_gamma   90.00
#
_symmetry.space_group_name_H-M   'P 1'
#
loop_
_entity.id
_entity.type
_entity.pdbx_description
1 polymer ?
#
loop_
_entity_poly.entity_id
_entity_poly.type
_entity_poly.pdbx_seq_one_letter_code
_entity_poly.pdbx_strand_id
1 'polypeptide(L)'
;KAVAIELGVELRIQPIEWDSKVLELNSGNIDMIWNGLTITDERLETINFSEPYLNNRQIVLVREGFKLTDLQGLSGLSVGVQIDSSGQSALEGNSIFSSIGEFVKFNTFTEALLDLESERIDAIVIDEIMARYIVSQNTYDVIVTDVSLGDEEYGIGFRLGEDTLRLKIDEVLNQLSDDGVTQNISNTWFGEDIFRK
;
A
#
# COMPACT_ATOMS: atom_id res chain seq x y z
N LYS A 1 -5.10 -16.33 2.31
CA LYS A 1 -5.26 -17.81 2.36
C LYS A 1 -6.06 -18.27 3.59
N ALA A 2 -5.71 -17.83 4.82
CA ALA A 2 -6.41 -18.23 6.03
C ALA A 2 -7.93 -18.01 5.92
N VAL A 3 -8.36 -16.83 5.52
CA VAL A 3 -9.78 -16.50 5.31
C VAL A 3 -10.46 -17.43 4.29
N ALA A 4 -9.78 -17.75 3.16
CA ALA A 4 -10.35 -18.66 2.16
C ALA A 4 -10.55 -20.09 2.70
N ILE A 5 -9.65 -20.54 3.58
CA ILE A 5 -9.77 -21.82 4.28
C ILE A 5 -11.00 -21.82 5.20
N GLU A 6 -11.17 -20.79 6.02
CA GLU A 6 -12.32 -20.66 6.93
C GLU A 6 -13.67 -20.56 6.17
N LEU A 7 -13.66 -19.93 5.01
CA LEU A 7 -14.84 -19.84 4.15
C LEU A 7 -15.10 -21.09 3.31
N GLY A 8 -14.14 -22.02 3.24
CA GLY A 8 -14.25 -23.23 2.41
C GLY A 8 -14.27 -22.95 0.90
N VAL A 9 -13.57 -21.86 0.46
CA VAL A 9 -13.53 -21.44 -0.94
C VAL A 9 -12.12 -21.51 -1.53
N GLU A 10 -12.03 -21.63 -2.85
CA GLU A 10 -10.76 -21.55 -3.57
C GLU A 10 -10.32 -20.08 -3.70
N LEU A 11 -9.08 -19.77 -3.29
CA LEU A 11 -8.49 -18.47 -3.50
C LEU A 11 -7.81 -18.42 -4.87
N ARG A 12 -8.21 -17.45 -5.69
CA ARG A 12 -7.52 -17.07 -6.94
C ARG A 12 -6.92 -15.70 -6.81
N ILE A 13 -5.62 -15.58 -7.09
CA ILE A 13 -4.92 -14.29 -7.10
C ILE A 13 -4.86 -13.81 -8.54
N GLN A 14 -5.44 -12.64 -8.79
CA GLN A 14 -5.49 -12.00 -10.09
C GLN A 14 -4.64 -10.72 -10.06
N PRO A 15 -3.48 -10.67 -10.75
CA PRO A 15 -2.75 -9.42 -10.95
C PRO A 15 -3.57 -8.45 -11.80
N ILE A 16 -3.56 -7.18 -11.42
CA ILE A 16 -4.23 -6.08 -12.13
C ILE A 16 -3.31 -4.87 -12.22
N GLU A 17 -3.53 -4.00 -13.20
CA GLU A 17 -2.95 -2.67 -13.21
C GLU A 17 -3.61 -1.82 -12.13
N TRP A 18 -2.80 -1.08 -11.37
CA TRP A 18 -3.31 -0.39 -10.17
C TRP A 18 -4.33 0.70 -10.46
N ASP A 19 -4.16 1.43 -11.52
CA ASP A 19 -5.10 2.46 -11.99
C ASP A 19 -6.44 1.89 -12.47
N SER A 20 -6.49 0.60 -12.84
CA SER A 20 -7.69 -0.10 -13.28
C SER A 20 -8.47 -0.77 -12.15
N LYS A 21 -8.03 -0.70 -10.89
CA LYS A 21 -8.57 -1.46 -9.75
C LYS A 21 -10.09 -1.35 -9.56
N VAL A 22 -10.64 -0.15 -9.69
CA VAL A 22 -12.09 0.09 -9.55
C VAL A 22 -12.87 -0.50 -10.73
N LEU A 23 -12.32 -0.40 -11.94
CA LEU A 23 -12.90 -0.99 -13.14
C LEU A 23 -12.95 -2.52 -13.05
N GLU A 24 -11.83 -3.15 -12.67
CA GLU A 24 -11.72 -4.61 -12.51
C GLU A 24 -12.70 -5.12 -11.44
N LEU A 25 -12.82 -4.40 -10.33
CA LEU A 25 -13.77 -4.70 -9.27
C LEU A 25 -15.20 -4.60 -9.75
N ASN A 26 -15.58 -3.47 -10.37
CA ASN A 26 -16.97 -3.21 -10.80
C ASN A 26 -17.41 -4.07 -11.98
N SER A 27 -16.48 -4.49 -12.85
CA SER A 27 -16.76 -5.43 -13.96
C SER A 27 -16.96 -6.87 -13.48
N GLY A 28 -16.64 -7.18 -12.21
CA GLY A 28 -16.70 -8.54 -11.68
C GLY A 28 -15.55 -9.44 -12.11
N ASN A 29 -14.46 -8.87 -12.65
CA ASN A 29 -13.24 -9.62 -12.98
C ASN A 29 -12.51 -10.07 -11.71
N ILE A 30 -12.67 -9.31 -10.63
CA ILE A 30 -12.22 -9.66 -9.26
C ILE A 30 -13.38 -9.47 -8.28
N ASP A 31 -13.38 -10.21 -7.18
CA ASP A 31 -14.40 -10.11 -6.13
C ASP A 31 -14.06 -9.06 -5.09
N MET A 32 -12.77 -8.82 -4.85
CA MET A 32 -12.27 -7.86 -3.88
C MET A 32 -10.86 -7.39 -4.24
N ILE A 33 -10.47 -6.24 -3.70
CA ILE A 33 -9.10 -5.72 -3.74
C ILE A 33 -8.49 -5.93 -2.35
N TRP A 34 -7.48 -6.80 -2.26
CA TRP A 34 -6.83 -7.12 -0.98
C TRP A 34 -5.31 -7.18 -1.13
N ASN A 35 -4.68 -6.01 -1.11
CA ASN A 35 -3.24 -5.89 -1.36
C ASN A 35 -2.58 -4.65 -0.72
N GLY A 36 -3.17 -4.08 0.34
CA GLY A 36 -2.73 -2.81 0.91
C GLY A 36 -3.46 -1.62 0.30
N LEU A 37 -4.79 -1.74 0.16
CA LEU A 37 -5.63 -0.66 -0.32
C LEU A 37 -5.92 0.33 0.81
N THR A 38 -5.39 1.54 0.70
CA THR A 38 -5.66 2.65 1.64
C THR A 38 -7.10 3.08 1.56
N ILE A 39 -7.75 3.21 2.72
CA ILE A 39 -9.07 3.82 2.85
C ILE A 39 -8.90 5.33 2.72
N THR A 40 -9.58 5.95 1.74
CA THR A 40 -9.63 7.40 1.55
C THR A 40 -11.06 7.85 1.30
N ASP A 41 -11.38 9.11 1.64
CA ASP A 41 -12.73 9.68 1.41
C ASP A 41 -13.14 9.55 -0.06
N GLU A 42 -12.23 9.79 -0.98
CA GLU A 42 -12.48 9.64 -2.42
C GLU A 42 -12.83 8.19 -2.80
N ARG A 43 -12.11 7.21 -2.26
CA ARG A 43 -12.35 5.79 -2.54
C ARG A 43 -13.63 5.29 -1.91
N LEU A 44 -14.06 5.83 -0.77
CA LEU A 44 -15.33 5.50 -0.13
C LEU A 44 -16.55 5.87 -1.00
N GLU A 45 -16.40 6.78 -1.95
CA GLU A 45 -17.47 7.10 -2.91
C GLU A 45 -17.67 5.99 -3.96
N THR A 46 -16.68 5.15 -4.21
CA THR A 46 -16.68 4.17 -5.31
C THR A 46 -16.42 2.73 -4.86
N ILE A 47 -15.92 2.53 -3.65
CA ILE A 47 -15.54 1.24 -3.06
C ILE A 47 -16.22 1.10 -1.70
N ASN A 48 -16.79 -0.08 -1.43
CA ASN A 48 -17.23 -0.48 -0.10
C ASN A 48 -16.07 -1.16 0.63
N PHE A 49 -15.69 -0.70 1.82
CA PHE A 49 -14.53 -1.20 2.54
C PHE A 49 -14.91 -2.15 3.69
N SER A 50 -14.02 -3.09 3.99
CA SER A 50 -13.98 -3.80 5.28
C SER A 50 -13.68 -2.84 6.43
N GLU A 51 -13.78 -3.34 7.66
CA GLU A 51 -13.10 -2.69 8.79
C GLU A 51 -11.60 -2.58 8.48
N PRO A 52 -10.93 -1.49 8.96
CA PRO A 52 -9.48 -1.35 8.78
C PRO A 52 -8.74 -2.48 9.48
N TYR A 53 -7.83 -3.16 8.77
CA TYR A 53 -7.10 -4.31 9.31
C TYR A 53 -5.61 -4.08 9.57
N LEU A 54 -5.00 -3.03 8.97
CA LEU A 54 -3.61 -2.62 9.19
C LEU A 54 -3.51 -1.10 9.25
N ASN A 55 -2.60 -0.60 10.08
CA ASN A 55 -2.13 0.78 9.98
C ASN A 55 -0.97 0.85 8.98
N ASN A 56 -0.90 1.93 8.23
CA ASN A 56 0.16 2.23 7.29
C ASN A 56 0.51 3.72 7.36
N ARG A 57 1.55 4.12 6.69
CA ARG A 57 1.85 5.53 6.39
C ARG A 57 2.57 5.63 5.06
N GLN A 58 2.44 6.78 4.42
CA GLN A 58 3.23 7.09 3.24
C GLN A 58 4.58 7.62 3.67
N ILE A 59 5.65 6.96 3.22
CA ILE A 59 7.03 7.30 3.57
C ILE A 59 7.87 7.55 2.31
N VAL A 60 9.08 8.02 2.53
CA VAL A 60 10.05 8.20 1.45
C VAL A 60 11.10 7.09 1.49
N LEU A 61 11.29 6.41 0.38
CA LEU A 61 12.34 5.43 0.12
C LEU A 61 13.43 6.11 -0.73
N VAL A 62 14.69 5.89 -0.38
CA VAL A 62 15.85 6.44 -1.10
C VAL A 62 16.93 5.37 -1.26
N ARG A 63 17.93 5.62 -2.12
CA ARG A 63 19.10 4.75 -2.25
C ARG A 63 19.90 4.69 -0.96
N GLU A 64 20.56 3.58 -0.71
CA GLU A 64 21.53 3.47 0.38
C GLU A 64 22.60 4.57 0.27
N GLY A 65 22.92 5.18 1.41
CA GLY A 65 23.88 6.29 1.48
C GLY A 65 23.30 7.67 1.19
N PHE A 66 22.09 7.78 0.63
CA PHE A 66 21.39 9.06 0.51
C PHE A 66 20.80 9.50 1.86
N LYS A 67 21.02 10.78 2.22
CA LYS A 67 20.54 11.30 3.50
C LYS A 67 19.32 12.18 3.30
N LEU A 68 18.17 11.71 3.76
CA LEU A 68 16.92 12.46 3.82
C LEU A 68 16.43 12.48 5.27
N THR A 69 16.31 13.66 5.86
CA THR A 69 15.94 13.83 7.28
C THR A 69 14.57 14.43 7.49
N ASP A 70 14.04 15.12 6.49
CA ASP A 70 12.73 15.75 6.51
C ASP A 70 12.19 15.95 5.07
N LEU A 71 10.93 16.37 4.96
CA LEU A 71 10.27 16.61 3.67
C LEU A 71 10.94 17.73 2.84
N GLN A 72 11.57 18.71 3.49
CA GLN A 72 12.23 19.81 2.78
C GLN A 72 13.43 19.31 1.98
N GLY A 73 14.03 18.20 2.41
CA GLY A 73 15.09 17.52 1.68
C GLY A 73 14.68 17.00 0.30
N LEU A 74 13.38 16.92 -0.02
CA LEU A 74 12.87 16.58 -1.36
C LEU A 74 12.95 17.75 -2.37
N SER A 75 13.25 18.96 -1.89
CA SER A 75 13.32 20.13 -2.76
C SER A 75 14.38 19.96 -3.85
N GLY A 76 13.98 20.14 -5.11
CA GLY A 76 14.84 19.99 -6.29
C GLY A 76 15.10 18.54 -6.72
N LEU A 77 14.61 17.52 -5.98
CA LEU A 77 14.80 16.11 -6.31
C LEU A 77 13.75 15.61 -7.32
N SER A 78 14.11 14.57 -8.06
CA SER A 78 13.20 13.77 -8.87
C SER A 78 12.51 12.71 -8.00
N VAL A 79 11.20 12.82 -7.83
CA VAL A 79 10.40 11.97 -6.92
C VAL A 79 9.43 11.11 -7.71
N GLY A 80 9.55 9.79 -7.52
CA GLY A 80 8.70 8.77 -8.12
C GLY A 80 7.51 8.39 -7.23
N VAL A 81 6.39 8.06 -7.87
CA VAL A 81 5.19 7.50 -7.22
C VAL A 81 4.58 6.42 -8.12
N GLN A 82 3.81 5.50 -7.55
CA GLN A 82 2.92 4.68 -8.37
C GLN A 82 1.68 5.50 -8.77
N ILE A 83 1.28 5.41 -10.04
CA ILE A 83 0.09 6.08 -10.54
C ILE A 83 -1.15 5.66 -9.75
N ASP A 84 -2.04 6.62 -9.44
CA ASP A 84 -3.32 6.41 -8.73
C ASP A 84 -3.16 5.73 -7.35
N SER A 85 -1.98 5.90 -6.72
CA SER A 85 -1.70 5.47 -5.35
C SER A 85 -2.05 6.55 -4.33
N SER A 86 -2.22 6.15 -3.06
CA SER A 86 -2.32 7.10 -1.95
C SER A 86 -1.04 7.92 -1.77
N GLY A 87 0.12 7.34 -2.08
CA GLY A 87 1.40 8.05 -2.10
C GLY A 87 1.45 9.20 -3.12
N GLN A 88 0.87 8.99 -4.31
CA GLN A 88 0.69 10.08 -5.28
C GLN A 88 -0.15 11.21 -4.69
N SER A 89 -1.33 10.88 -4.15
CA SER A 89 -2.24 11.87 -3.57
C SER A 89 -1.63 12.60 -2.37
N ALA A 90 -0.92 11.88 -1.50
CA ALA A 90 -0.24 12.45 -0.34
C ALA A 90 0.86 13.44 -0.76
N LEU A 91 1.64 13.12 -1.80
CA LEU A 91 2.67 14.02 -2.32
C LEU A 91 2.07 15.25 -3.01
N GLU A 92 1.09 15.05 -3.90
CA GLU A 92 0.40 16.14 -4.61
C GLU A 92 -0.31 17.11 -3.65
N GLY A 93 -0.86 16.60 -2.53
CA GLY A 93 -1.51 17.40 -1.49
C GLY A 93 -0.55 18.09 -0.52
N ASN A 94 0.74 17.76 -0.55
CA ASN A 94 1.73 18.33 0.37
C ASN A 94 2.36 19.61 -0.19
N SER A 95 2.66 20.58 0.66
CA SER A 95 3.30 21.84 0.25
C SER A 95 4.67 21.66 -0.42
N ILE A 96 5.39 20.58 -0.11
CA ILE A 96 6.68 20.25 -0.72
C ILE A 96 6.56 19.97 -2.22
N PHE A 97 5.39 19.56 -2.71
CA PHE A 97 5.14 19.23 -4.11
C PHE A 97 5.56 20.34 -5.07
N SER A 98 5.32 21.61 -4.69
CA SER A 98 5.72 22.77 -5.50
C SER A 98 7.22 23.00 -5.57
N SER A 99 8.02 22.31 -4.75
CA SER A 99 9.47 22.51 -4.61
C SER A 99 10.29 21.33 -5.13
N ILE A 100 9.67 20.17 -5.41
CA ILE A 100 10.38 19.03 -6.02
C ILE A 100 10.87 19.40 -7.43
N GLY A 101 11.95 18.76 -7.89
CA GLY A 101 12.53 19.01 -9.21
C GLY A 101 11.74 18.38 -10.34
N GLU A 102 11.39 17.10 -10.18
CA GLU A 102 10.62 16.34 -11.15
C GLU A 102 9.63 15.41 -10.44
N PHE A 103 8.45 15.25 -11.02
CA PHE A 103 7.42 14.33 -10.53
C PHE A 103 7.22 13.22 -11.56
N VAL A 104 7.60 11.99 -11.21
CA VAL A 104 7.58 10.84 -12.12
C VAL A 104 6.55 9.81 -11.68
N LYS A 105 5.64 9.43 -12.57
CA LYS A 105 4.60 8.42 -12.32
C LYS A 105 4.97 7.10 -12.97
N PHE A 106 4.91 6.02 -12.21
CA PHE A 106 5.18 4.65 -12.65
C PHE A 106 3.92 3.79 -12.54
N ASN A 107 3.79 2.79 -13.42
CA ASN A 107 2.71 1.83 -13.31
C ASN A 107 2.94 0.88 -12.12
N THR A 108 4.18 0.56 -11.82
CA THR A 108 4.54 -0.37 -10.75
C THR A 108 5.68 0.18 -9.88
N PHE A 109 5.72 -0.21 -8.60
CA PHE A 109 6.88 0.08 -7.74
C PHE A 109 8.16 -0.59 -8.21
N THR A 110 8.08 -1.72 -8.95
CA THR A 110 9.26 -2.37 -9.55
C THR A 110 9.93 -1.45 -10.56
N GLU A 111 9.16 -0.78 -11.41
CA GLU A 111 9.70 0.22 -12.36
C GLU A 111 10.35 1.39 -11.62
N ALA A 112 9.66 1.93 -10.60
CA ALA A 112 10.21 3.02 -9.78
C ALA A 112 11.51 2.63 -9.08
N LEU A 113 11.61 1.40 -8.55
CA LEU A 113 12.82 0.88 -7.90
C LEU A 113 14.00 0.76 -8.87
N LEU A 114 13.77 0.28 -10.09
CA LEU A 114 14.80 0.21 -11.12
C LEU A 114 15.30 1.61 -11.53
N ASP A 115 14.39 2.59 -11.55
CA ASP A 115 14.75 3.97 -11.83
C ASP A 115 15.50 4.63 -10.66
N LEU A 116 15.13 4.29 -9.42
CA LEU A 116 15.85 4.73 -8.22
C LEU A 116 17.27 4.18 -8.18
N GLU A 117 17.47 2.87 -8.42
CA GLU A 117 18.80 2.27 -8.45
C GLU A 117 19.69 2.81 -9.56
N SER A 118 19.12 3.08 -10.73
CA SER A 118 19.85 3.65 -11.88
C SER A 118 20.01 5.16 -11.82
N GLU A 119 19.68 5.79 -10.68
CA GLU A 119 19.83 7.23 -10.44
C GLU A 119 19.02 8.12 -11.40
N ARG A 120 17.96 7.58 -12.03
CA ARG A 120 17.03 8.37 -12.85
C ARG A 120 16.04 9.15 -12.02
N ILE A 121 15.73 8.65 -10.80
CA ILE A 121 15.01 9.38 -9.76
C ILE A 121 15.80 9.33 -8.45
N ASP A 122 15.50 10.23 -7.52
CA ASP A 122 16.22 10.37 -6.26
C ASP A 122 15.49 9.73 -5.08
N ALA A 123 14.15 9.69 -5.14
CA ALA A 123 13.30 9.22 -4.06
C ALA A 123 12.01 8.60 -4.61
N ILE A 124 11.39 7.72 -3.81
CA ILE A 124 10.05 7.15 -4.09
C ILE A 124 9.16 7.42 -2.87
N VAL A 125 7.95 7.95 -3.09
CA VAL A 125 6.90 7.94 -2.06
C VAL A 125 6.13 6.64 -2.19
N ILE A 126 6.04 5.90 -1.09
CA ILE A 126 5.57 4.51 -1.04
C ILE A 126 4.99 4.18 0.33
N ASP A 127 4.14 3.18 0.37
CA ASP A 127 3.64 2.56 1.60
C ASP A 127 4.76 1.99 2.45
N GLU A 128 4.79 2.32 3.74
CA GLU A 128 5.83 1.83 4.66
C GLU A 128 5.87 0.30 4.71
N ILE A 129 4.71 -0.35 4.75
CA ILE A 129 4.61 -1.81 4.76
C ILE A 129 5.27 -2.41 3.52
N MET A 130 4.99 -1.85 2.34
CA MET A 130 5.61 -2.29 1.09
C MET A 130 7.12 -2.01 1.08
N ALA A 131 7.54 -0.82 1.50
CA ALA A 131 8.95 -0.43 1.56
C ALA A 131 9.76 -1.35 2.48
N ARG A 132 9.26 -1.64 3.70
CA ARG A 132 9.91 -2.57 4.64
C ARG A 132 10.00 -3.98 4.09
N TYR A 133 8.97 -4.45 3.40
CA TYR A 133 9.00 -5.74 2.72
C TYR A 133 10.08 -5.76 1.63
N ILE A 134 10.15 -4.75 0.76
CA ILE A 134 11.18 -4.63 -0.29
C ILE A 134 12.59 -4.67 0.31
N VAL A 135 12.85 -3.87 1.34
CA VAL A 135 14.16 -3.86 2.03
C VAL A 135 14.46 -5.22 2.64
N SER A 136 13.47 -5.91 3.25
CA SER A 136 13.67 -7.23 3.85
C SER A 136 14.08 -8.31 2.85
N GLN A 137 13.73 -8.16 1.57
CA GLN A 137 14.14 -9.08 0.51
C GLN A 137 15.60 -8.89 0.09
N ASN A 138 16.24 -7.79 0.49
CA ASN A 138 17.63 -7.45 0.18
C ASN A 138 17.98 -7.56 -1.32
N THR A 139 17.02 -7.17 -2.18
CA THR A 139 17.15 -7.26 -3.65
C THR A 139 17.61 -5.93 -4.25
N TYR A 140 17.34 -4.81 -3.55
CA TYR A 140 17.65 -3.44 -3.98
C TYR A 140 18.48 -2.72 -2.92
N ASP A 141 19.41 -1.87 -3.35
CA ASP A 141 20.25 -1.05 -2.46
C ASP A 141 19.49 0.23 -2.03
N VAL A 142 18.43 0.04 -1.26
CA VAL A 142 17.51 1.10 -0.82
C VAL A 142 17.27 1.07 0.69
N ILE A 143 16.95 2.22 1.25
CA ILE A 143 16.63 2.37 2.67
C ILE A 143 15.28 3.08 2.86
N VAL A 144 14.55 2.63 3.87
CA VAL A 144 13.37 3.32 4.38
C VAL A 144 13.84 4.50 5.25
N THR A 145 13.34 5.69 4.95
CA THR A 145 13.58 6.87 5.80
C THR A 145 12.46 7.02 6.85
N ASP A 146 12.69 7.86 7.86
CA ASP A 146 11.64 8.25 8.82
C ASP A 146 10.76 9.42 8.32
N VAL A 147 10.98 9.86 7.08
CA VAL A 147 10.23 10.97 6.48
C VAL A 147 8.87 10.47 6.03
N SER A 148 7.79 10.98 6.64
CA SER A 148 6.41 10.58 6.38
C SER A 148 5.59 11.71 5.78
N LEU A 149 4.68 11.36 4.88
CA LEU A 149 3.68 12.25 4.30
C LEU A 149 2.29 12.11 4.95
N GLY A 150 2.13 11.18 5.90
CA GLY A 150 0.89 10.99 6.64
C GLY A 150 0.62 9.54 6.98
N ASP A 151 -0.21 9.37 8.02
CA ASP A 151 -0.70 8.06 8.46
C ASP A 151 -1.96 7.71 7.68
N GLU A 152 -2.17 6.41 7.46
CA GLU A 152 -3.32 5.87 6.75
C GLU A 152 -3.70 4.48 7.25
N GLU A 153 -4.86 3.99 6.82
CA GLU A 153 -5.38 2.68 7.19
C GLU A 153 -5.65 1.85 5.94
N TYR A 154 -5.35 0.55 5.99
CA TYR A 154 -5.68 -0.39 4.94
C TYR A 154 -7.01 -1.08 5.22
N GLY A 155 -7.85 -1.17 4.18
CA GLY A 155 -9.05 -1.97 4.14
C GLY A 155 -9.08 -2.89 2.92
N ILE A 156 -10.00 -3.84 2.94
CA ILE A 156 -10.31 -4.67 1.78
C ILE A 156 -11.42 -3.99 1.00
N GLY A 157 -11.22 -3.78 -0.30
CA GLY A 157 -12.20 -3.11 -1.17
C GLY A 157 -13.17 -4.10 -1.81
N PHE A 158 -14.46 -3.78 -1.76
CA PHE A 158 -15.57 -4.52 -2.39
C PHE A 158 -16.38 -3.59 -3.29
N ARG A 159 -17.20 -4.14 -4.18
CA ARG A 159 -18.17 -3.36 -4.95
C ARG A 159 -19.15 -2.63 -4.02
N LEU A 160 -19.57 -1.45 -4.39
CA LEU A 160 -20.62 -0.74 -3.65
C LEU A 160 -21.88 -1.60 -3.55
N GLY A 161 -22.45 -1.69 -2.35
CA GLY A 161 -23.65 -2.49 -2.05
C GLY A 161 -23.40 -3.99 -1.87
N GLU A 162 -22.17 -4.47 -1.93
CA GLU A 162 -21.82 -5.87 -1.70
C GLU A 162 -21.51 -6.14 -0.22
N ASP A 163 -22.49 -5.89 0.64
CA ASP A 163 -22.33 -6.02 2.09
C ASP A 163 -22.21 -7.47 2.56
N THR A 164 -22.83 -8.42 1.87
CA THR A 164 -22.84 -9.83 2.33
C THR A 164 -21.45 -10.42 2.36
N LEU A 165 -20.66 -10.26 1.30
CA LEU A 165 -19.29 -10.75 1.24
C LEU A 165 -18.39 -9.96 2.21
N ARG A 166 -18.52 -8.63 2.23
CA ARG A 166 -17.76 -7.75 3.11
C ARG A 166 -17.93 -8.14 4.58
N LEU A 167 -19.18 -8.21 5.06
CA LEU A 167 -19.47 -8.57 6.45
C LEU A 167 -18.96 -9.96 6.81
N LYS A 168 -19.04 -10.92 5.85
CA LYS A 168 -18.54 -12.26 6.09
C LYS A 168 -17.01 -12.31 6.19
N ILE A 169 -16.30 -11.48 5.41
CA ILE A 169 -14.85 -11.35 5.50
C ILE A 169 -14.46 -10.70 6.84
N ASP A 170 -15.16 -9.62 7.26
CA ASP A 170 -14.92 -8.96 8.53
C ASP A 170 -15.13 -9.93 9.72
N GLU A 171 -16.21 -10.72 9.71
CA GLU A 171 -16.47 -11.76 10.73
C GLU A 171 -15.31 -12.75 10.83
N VAL A 172 -14.85 -13.28 9.68
CA VAL A 172 -13.76 -14.27 9.65
C VAL A 172 -12.43 -13.66 10.06
N LEU A 173 -12.14 -12.41 9.65
CA LEU A 173 -10.92 -11.72 10.08
C LEU A 173 -10.88 -11.51 11.60
N ASN A 174 -12.01 -11.11 12.20
CA ASN A 174 -12.14 -10.95 13.64
C ASN A 174 -11.91 -12.30 14.35
N GLN A 175 -12.52 -13.39 13.87
CA GLN A 175 -12.29 -14.72 14.41
C GLN A 175 -10.82 -15.13 14.33
N LEU A 176 -10.17 -14.99 13.17
CA LEU A 176 -8.75 -15.29 12.99
C LEU A 176 -7.84 -14.43 13.88
N SER A 177 -8.26 -13.21 14.18
CA SER A 177 -7.55 -12.31 15.11
C SER A 177 -7.68 -12.83 16.55
N ASP A 178 -8.88 -13.20 16.98
CA ASP A 178 -9.13 -13.75 18.33
C ASP A 178 -8.37 -15.07 18.55
N ASP A 179 -8.28 -15.90 17.51
CA ASP A 179 -7.54 -17.15 17.51
C ASP A 179 -6.01 -16.96 17.42
N GLY A 180 -5.51 -15.73 17.29
CA GLY A 180 -4.09 -15.39 17.17
C GLY A 180 -3.46 -15.73 15.82
N VAL A 181 -4.25 -16.12 14.82
CA VAL A 181 -3.75 -16.48 13.48
C VAL A 181 -3.17 -15.26 12.77
N THR A 182 -3.86 -14.10 12.86
CA THR A 182 -3.39 -12.84 12.24
C THR A 182 -2.06 -12.40 12.84
N GLN A 183 -1.90 -12.49 14.15
CA GLN A 183 -0.66 -12.18 14.86
C GLN A 183 0.50 -13.09 14.39
N ASN A 184 0.25 -14.40 14.24
CA ASN A 184 1.26 -15.33 13.76
C ASN A 184 1.69 -15.03 12.32
N ILE A 185 0.73 -14.68 11.45
CA ILE A 185 1.02 -14.27 10.06
C ILE A 185 1.85 -12.98 10.08
N SER A 186 1.42 -11.98 10.85
CA SER A 186 2.10 -10.69 10.97
C SER A 186 3.56 -10.88 11.42
N ASN A 187 3.77 -11.61 12.52
CA ASN A 187 5.12 -11.91 13.02
C ASN A 187 6.00 -12.66 12.00
N THR A 188 5.39 -13.56 11.21
CA THR A 188 6.12 -14.33 10.19
C THR A 188 6.63 -13.45 9.05
N TRP A 189 5.84 -12.47 8.60
CA TRP A 189 6.15 -11.66 7.43
C TRP A 189 6.86 -10.34 7.77
N PHE A 190 6.59 -9.78 8.94
CA PHE A 190 7.06 -8.44 9.34
C PHE A 190 7.92 -8.44 10.59
N GLY A 191 8.01 -9.56 11.30
CA GLY A 191 8.78 -9.67 12.55
C GLY A 191 8.05 -9.09 13.77
N GLU A 192 6.89 -8.48 13.59
CA GLU A 192 6.06 -7.87 14.64
C GLU A 192 4.58 -7.96 14.30
N ASP A 193 3.71 -7.75 15.30
CA ASP A 193 2.26 -7.72 15.10
C ASP A 193 1.82 -6.32 14.64
N ILE A 194 1.61 -6.17 13.33
CA ILE A 194 1.10 -4.94 12.72
C ILE A 194 -0.41 -4.99 12.43
N PHE A 195 -1.07 -6.12 12.78
CA PHE A 195 -2.50 -6.27 12.56
C PHE A 195 -3.28 -5.42 13.56
N ARG A 196 -4.32 -4.75 13.07
CA ARG A 196 -5.19 -3.91 13.89
C ARG A 196 -6.24 -4.77 14.57
N LYS A 197 -6.45 -4.51 15.89
CA LYS A 197 -7.47 -5.17 16.73
C LYS A 197 -8.67 -4.26 16.91
#